data_70a7de92c4a23c7d09b921822fd498ec
#
_entry.id   70a7de92c4a23c7d09b921822fd498ec
#
_cell.length_a   1.000
_cell.length_b   1.000
_cell.length_c   1.000
_cell.angle_alpha   90.00
_cell.angle_beta   90.00
_cell.angle_gamma   90.00
#
_symmetry.space_group_name_H-M   'P 1'
#
loop_
_entity.id
_entity.type
_entity.pdbx_description
1 polymer ?
#
loop_
_entity_poly.entity_id
_entity_poly.type
_entity_poly.pdbx_seq_one_letter_code
_entity_poly.pdbx_strand_id
1 'polypeptide(L)'
;MALGRGLGELLGEVESAYENSTRSNKSGVFKIEVTAIKANPNQPRKIFDEEKLNDLSESIKEHGLLQPIVVIENDNNTYTLVAGERRLRAHKLAKIDKIKAIIIDADEFKLRELALIENIQRDDLNIIELAYCYAQLLNEHNITHEELSRKVFKSRTSITNTLRLLQLSSYVQQF
;
A
#
# COMPACT_ATOMS: atom_id res chain seq x y z
N MET A 1 -29.08 38.35 13.57
CA MET A 1 -28.67 37.69 12.33
C MET A 1 -27.16 37.73 12.20
N ALA A 2 -26.49 36.69 12.61
CA ALA A 2 -25.04 36.55 12.45
C ALA A 2 -24.68 35.04 12.33
N LEU A 3 -25.00 34.46 11.18
CA LEU A 3 -24.75 33.04 10.83
C LEU A 3 -23.72 32.89 9.68
N GLY A 4 -22.94 33.92 9.40
CA GLY A 4 -22.04 33.92 8.23
C GLY A 4 -20.54 33.92 8.54
N ARG A 5 -20.09 34.02 9.79
CA ARG A 5 -18.65 34.12 10.10
C ARG A 5 -17.94 32.79 10.40
N GLY A 6 -18.64 31.77 10.86
CA GLY A 6 -18.02 30.50 11.24
C GLY A 6 -17.60 29.58 10.07
N LEU A 7 -18.32 29.67 8.95
CA LEU A 7 -17.98 28.76 7.78
C LEU A 7 -16.77 29.26 6.99
N GLY A 8 -16.57 30.59 6.90
CA GLY A 8 -15.41 31.16 6.23
C GLY A 8 -14.10 30.92 7.00
N GLU A 9 -14.14 30.96 8.33
CA GLU A 9 -13.01 30.66 9.19
C GLU A 9 -12.62 29.16 9.14
N LEU A 10 -13.61 28.27 9.19
CA LEU A 10 -13.40 26.83 9.04
C LEU A 10 -12.88 26.45 7.65
N LEU A 11 -13.36 27.08 6.59
CA LEU A 11 -12.83 26.87 5.23
C LEU A 11 -11.41 27.38 5.10
N GLY A 12 -11.07 28.52 5.73
CA GLY A 12 -9.70 29.06 5.76
C GLY A 12 -8.73 28.16 6.57
N GLU A 13 -9.18 27.56 7.68
CA GLU A 13 -8.38 26.59 8.44
C GLU A 13 -8.18 25.27 7.67
N VAL A 14 -9.20 24.80 6.95
CA VAL A 14 -9.08 23.63 6.08
C VAL A 14 -8.18 23.92 4.89
N GLU A 15 -8.29 25.09 4.28
CA GLU A 15 -7.43 25.51 3.17
C GLU A 15 -5.97 25.70 3.60
N SER A 16 -5.72 26.30 4.77
CA SER A 16 -4.37 26.43 5.34
C SER A 16 -3.79 25.10 5.81
N ALA A 17 -4.62 24.15 6.28
CA ALA A 17 -4.21 22.79 6.60
C ALA A 17 -3.88 22.00 5.31
N TYR A 18 -4.63 22.22 4.23
CA TYR A 18 -4.34 21.65 2.90
C TYR A 18 -3.06 22.24 2.30
N GLU A 19 -2.83 23.53 2.39
CA GLU A 19 -1.60 24.19 1.90
C GLU A 19 -0.36 23.81 2.72
N ASN A 20 -0.49 23.58 4.02
CA ASN A 20 0.61 23.09 4.86
C ASN A 20 0.90 21.60 4.65
N SER A 21 -0.10 20.78 4.31
CA SER A 21 0.12 19.39 3.93
C SER A 21 0.72 19.25 2.52
N THR A 22 0.51 20.23 1.63
CA THR A 22 1.11 20.24 0.28
C THR A 22 2.62 20.56 0.30
N ARG A 23 3.16 21.11 1.38
CA ARG A 23 4.60 21.39 1.51
C ARG A 23 5.44 20.19 1.92
N SER A 24 4.83 19.09 2.39
CA SER A 24 5.52 17.83 2.74
C SER A 24 5.30 16.71 1.74
N ASN A 25 4.42 16.87 0.73
CA ASN A 25 4.13 15.82 -0.24
C ASN A 25 5.12 15.84 -1.40
N LYS A 26 6.18 15.08 -1.33
CA LYS A 26 6.91 14.55 -2.49
C LYS A 26 5.99 13.56 -3.24
N SER A 27 4.82 14.00 -3.69
CA SER A 27 3.90 13.17 -4.47
C SER A 27 4.45 13.02 -5.88
N GLY A 28 5.26 11.98 -6.10
CA GLY A 28 5.89 11.71 -7.38
C GLY A 28 6.51 10.31 -7.40
N VAL A 29 6.78 9.83 -8.62
CA VAL A 29 7.57 8.60 -8.83
C VAL A 29 9.02 9.00 -8.98
N PHE A 30 9.85 8.56 -8.05
CA PHE A 30 11.28 8.81 -8.01
C PHE A 30 12.06 7.58 -8.48
N LYS A 31 13.26 7.79 -9.01
CA LYS A 31 14.22 6.71 -9.27
C LYS A 31 15.23 6.70 -8.12
N ILE A 32 15.22 5.64 -7.33
CA ILE A 32 16.13 5.48 -6.18
C ILE A 32 17.06 4.29 -6.40
N GLU A 33 18.23 4.32 -5.77
CA GLU A 33 19.21 3.25 -5.85
C GLU A 33 18.67 2.00 -5.13
N VAL A 34 18.74 0.85 -5.79
CA VAL A 34 18.29 -0.45 -5.24
C VAL A 34 19.06 -0.81 -3.97
N THR A 35 20.33 -0.41 -3.89
CA THR A 35 21.22 -0.63 -2.73
C THR A 35 20.84 0.20 -1.51
N ALA A 36 20.18 1.35 -1.70
CA ALA A 36 19.71 2.21 -0.62
C ALA A 36 18.44 1.68 0.05
N ILE A 37 17.80 0.62 -0.52
CA ILE A 37 16.54 0.09 -0.05
C ILE A 37 16.78 -1.11 0.87
N LYS A 38 16.36 -0.98 2.12
CA LYS A 38 16.33 -2.06 3.10
C LYS A 38 15.00 -2.83 2.98
N ALA A 39 15.09 -4.15 2.89
CA ALA A 39 13.89 -5.00 2.97
C ALA A 39 13.28 -4.88 4.37
N ASN A 40 11.95 -4.91 4.45
CA ASN A 40 11.27 -4.93 5.75
C ASN A 40 11.52 -6.29 6.43
N PRO A 41 12.12 -6.33 7.64
CA PRO A 41 12.40 -7.58 8.35
C PRO A 41 11.14 -8.37 8.70
N ASN A 42 9.99 -7.71 8.77
CA ASN A 42 8.69 -8.31 9.10
C ASN A 42 7.94 -8.84 7.86
N GLN A 43 8.59 -9.05 6.73
CA GLN A 43 7.98 -9.59 5.51
C GLN A 43 7.42 -11.01 5.77
N PRO A 44 6.11 -11.21 5.66
CA PRO A 44 5.49 -12.50 5.94
C PRO A 44 5.78 -13.55 4.87
N ARG A 45 6.13 -13.11 3.67
CA ARG A 45 6.37 -13.99 2.52
C ARG A 45 7.84 -14.37 2.41
N LYS A 46 8.19 -15.52 2.98
CA LYS A 46 9.57 -16.06 2.95
C LYS A 46 9.86 -16.94 1.74
N ILE A 47 8.83 -17.55 1.14
CA ILE A 47 8.96 -18.48 0.00
C ILE A 47 8.55 -17.71 -1.26
N PHE A 48 9.49 -17.55 -2.18
CA PHE A 48 9.27 -16.98 -3.49
C PHE A 48 9.51 -18.08 -4.53
N ASP A 49 8.61 -18.20 -5.48
CA ASP A 49 8.74 -19.04 -6.65
C ASP A 49 9.81 -18.41 -7.55
N GLU A 50 10.96 -19.09 -7.66
CA GLU A 50 12.13 -18.59 -8.40
C GLU A 50 11.83 -18.43 -9.91
N GLU A 51 11.05 -19.33 -10.49
CA GLU A 51 10.67 -19.27 -11.90
C GLU A 51 9.88 -18.00 -12.19
N LYS A 52 8.83 -17.74 -11.40
CA LYS A 52 8.02 -16.51 -11.53
C LYS A 52 8.79 -15.21 -11.20
N LEU A 53 9.88 -15.32 -10.45
CA LEU A 53 10.73 -14.19 -10.15
C LEU A 53 11.66 -13.88 -11.32
N ASN A 54 12.17 -14.92 -11.99
CA ASN A 54 12.95 -14.80 -13.20
C ASN A 54 12.13 -14.21 -14.35
N ASP A 55 10.90 -14.71 -14.57
CA ASP A 55 9.99 -14.16 -15.58
C ASP A 55 9.74 -12.67 -15.36
N LEU A 56 9.52 -12.29 -14.11
CA LEU A 56 9.35 -10.87 -13.77
C LEU A 56 10.63 -10.06 -14.01
N SER A 57 11.79 -10.63 -13.75
CA SER A 57 13.09 -9.98 -13.99
C SER A 57 13.31 -9.73 -15.48
N GLU A 58 13.02 -10.70 -16.34
CA GLU A 58 13.12 -10.54 -17.81
C GLU A 58 12.10 -9.49 -18.32
N SER A 59 10.85 -9.56 -17.85
CA SER A 59 9.84 -8.55 -18.21
C SER A 59 10.27 -7.14 -17.81
N ILE A 60 10.90 -6.97 -16.66
CA ILE A 60 11.42 -5.67 -16.20
C ILE A 60 12.59 -5.19 -17.07
N LYS A 61 13.46 -6.07 -17.56
CA LYS A 61 14.54 -5.71 -18.47
C LYS A 61 13.99 -5.19 -19.80
N GLU A 62 12.95 -5.83 -20.32
CA GLU A 62 12.39 -5.51 -21.64
C GLU A 62 11.47 -4.28 -21.61
N HIS A 63 10.57 -4.20 -20.65
CA HIS A 63 9.50 -3.19 -20.60
C HIS A 63 9.67 -2.16 -19.50
N GLY A 64 10.65 -2.36 -18.63
CA GLY A 64 10.81 -1.57 -17.41
C GLY A 64 9.76 -1.87 -16.35
N LEU A 65 9.84 -1.16 -15.21
CA LEU A 65 8.89 -1.30 -14.12
C LEU A 65 7.64 -0.47 -14.39
N LEU A 66 6.49 -1.14 -14.57
CA LEU A 66 5.19 -0.47 -14.82
C LEU A 66 4.63 0.13 -13.53
N GLN A 67 4.65 -0.63 -12.43
CA GLN A 67 4.17 -0.16 -11.13
C GLN A 67 5.35 0.11 -10.20
N PRO A 68 5.50 1.34 -9.65
CA PRO A 68 6.55 1.65 -8.70
C PRO A 68 6.41 0.83 -7.42
N ILE A 69 7.51 0.68 -6.69
CA ILE A 69 7.50 0.20 -5.31
C ILE A 69 7.11 1.33 -4.38
N VAL A 70 6.72 1.01 -3.14
CA VAL A 70 6.43 1.99 -2.09
C VAL A 70 7.48 1.88 -1.01
N VAL A 71 8.06 3.01 -0.64
CA VAL A 71 9.10 3.10 0.38
C VAL A 71 8.84 4.25 1.35
N ILE A 72 9.36 4.11 2.56
CA ILE A 72 9.47 5.19 3.55
C ILE A 72 10.92 5.67 3.53
N GLU A 73 11.11 6.98 3.47
CA GLU A 73 12.42 7.61 3.59
C GLU A 73 12.86 7.58 5.06
N ASN A 74 14.07 7.08 5.30
CA ASN A 74 14.71 7.13 6.61
C ASN A 74 15.81 8.20 6.60
N ASP A 75 16.42 8.43 7.76
CA ASP A 75 17.60 9.26 7.86
C ASP A 75 18.74 8.74 6.95
N ASN A 76 19.61 9.65 6.50
CA ASN A 76 20.78 9.35 5.66
C ASN A 76 20.48 8.83 4.25
N ASN A 77 19.41 9.28 3.60
CA ASN A 77 19.03 8.87 2.24
C ASN A 77 18.90 7.34 2.07
N THR A 78 18.49 6.65 3.11
CA THR A 78 18.13 5.24 3.04
C THR A 78 16.62 5.09 3.05
N TYR A 79 16.13 3.97 2.52
CA TYR A 79 14.70 3.73 2.36
C TYR A 79 14.31 2.38 2.96
N THR A 80 13.16 2.31 3.59
CA THR A 80 12.55 1.04 4.02
C THR A 80 11.45 0.65 3.06
N LEU A 81 11.53 -0.55 2.51
CA LEU A 81 10.50 -1.07 1.61
C LEU A 81 9.20 -1.32 2.38
N VAL A 82 8.12 -0.74 1.88
CA VAL A 82 6.76 -0.95 2.37
C VAL A 82 6.02 -1.97 1.51
N ALA A 83 5.99 -1.74 0.20
CA ALA A 83 5.34 -2.63 -0.76
C ALA A 83 6.17 -2.82 -2.03
N GLY A 84 6.12 -4.02 -2.60
CA GLY A 84 6.79 -4.35 -3.86
C GLY A 84 8.03 -5.23 -3.73
N GLU A 85 8.13 -6.09 -2.71
CA GLU A 85 9.28 -7.00 -2.48
C GLU A 85 9.66 -7.82 -3.74
N ARG A 86 8.67 -8.40 -4.43
CA ARG A 86 8.95 -9.16 -5.67
C ARG A 86 9.58 -8.29 -6.75
N ARG A 87 9.13 -7.04 -6.89
CA ARG A 87 9.67 -6.07 -7.86
C ARG A 87 11.09 -5.67 -7.50
N LEU A 88 11.36 -5.44 -6.21
CA LEU A 88 12.71 -5.15 -5.73
C LEU A 88 13.67 -6.32 -5.97
N ARG A 89 13.25 -7.56 -5.67
CA ARG A 89 14.06 -8.76 -5.93
C ARG A 89 14.29 -8.99 -7.41
N ALA A 90 13.27 -8.82 -8.24
CA ALA A 90 13.41 -8.92 -9.70
C ALA A 90 14.38 -7.87 -10.27
N HIS A 91 14.39 -6.64 -9.74
CA HIS A 91 15.39 -5.62 -10.10
C HIS A 91 16.81 -6.03 -9.72
N LYS A 92 16.99 -6.60 -8.52
CA LYS A 92 18.28 -7.14 -8.09
C LYS A 92 18.77 -8.27 -9.00
N LEU A 93 17.88 -9.18 -9.39
CA LEU A 93 18.19 -10.25 -10.35
C LEU A 93 18.50 -9.70 -11.75
N ALA A 94 17.77 -8.71 -12.20
CA ALA A 94 17.99 -8.01 -13.46
C ALA A 94 19.28 -7.19 -13.49
N LYS A 95 19.94 -6.98 -12.33
CA LYS A 95 21.11 -6.11 -12.13
C LYS A 95 20.85 -4.66 -12.59
N ILE A 96 19.66 -4.16 -12.32
CA ILE A 96 19.27 -2.78 -12.59
C ILE A 96 19.47 -1.97 -11.32
N ASP A 97 20.30 -0.94 -11.38
CA ASP A 97 20.73 -0.17 -10.22
C ASP A 97 19.65 0.73 -9.63
N LYS A 98 18.72 1.22 -10.45
CA LYS A 98 17.68 2.18 -10.05
C LYS A 98 16.29 1.63 -10.24
N ILE A 99 15.44 1.81 -9.25
CA ILE A 99 14.04 1.37 -9.27
C ILE A 99 13.09 2.56 -9.10
N LYS A 100 11.97 2.54 -9.81
CA LYS A 100 10.89 3.52 -9.62
C LYS A 100 10.20 3.28 -8.28
N ALA A 101 10.13 4.31 -7.44
CA ALA A 101 9.54 4.26 -6.12
C ALA A 101 8.64 5.47 -5.85
N ILE A 102 7.58 5.24 -5.09
CA ILE A 102 6.80 6.29 -4.43
C ILE A 102 7.33 6.38 -3.00
N ILE A 103 7.74 7.57 -2.61
CA ILE A 103 8.20 7.85 -1.26
C ILE A 103 6.99 8.36 -0.48
N ILE A 104 6.68 7.72 0.63
CA ILE A 104 5.61 8.13 1.54
C ILE A 104 6.18 8.43 2.92
N ASP A 105 5.52 9.29 3.66
CA ASP A 105 5.79 9.53 5.06
C ASP A 105 5.29 8.34 5.91
N ALA A 106 5.99 8.05 7.01
CA ALA A 106 5.60 6.99 7.93
C ALA A 106 4.22 7.27 8.58
N ASP A 107 3.95 8.52 8.89
CA ASP A 107 2.67 8.93 9.46
C ASP A 107 1.55 8.86 8.43
N GLU A 108 1.79 9.27 7.18
CA GLU A 108 0.85 9.11 6.06
C GLU A 108 0.51 7.64 5.81
N PHE A 109 1.50 6.76 5.87
CA PHE A 109 1.30 5.33 5.72
C PHE A 109 0.39 4.76 6.81
N LYS A 110 0.62 5.18 8.06
CA LYS A 110 -0.19 4.78 9.20
C LYS A 110 -1.62 5.33 9.13
N LEU A 111 -1.77 6.58 8.68
CA LEU A 111 -3.09 7.18 8.48
C LEU A 111 -3.90 6.45 7.40
N ARG A 112 -3.27 6.03 6.30
CA ARG A 112 -3.92 5.22 5.26
C ARG A 112 -4.37 3.87 5.79
N GLU A 113 -3.56 3.21 6.61
CA GLU A 113 -3.94 1.95 7.28
C GLU A 113 -5.18 2.15 8.15
N LEU A 114 -5.19 3.18 8.99
CA LEU A 114 -6.31 3.48 9.88
C LEU A 114 -7.59 3.80 9.10
N ALA A 115 -7.50 4.55 8.00
CA ALA A 115 -8.64 4.85 7.14
C ALA A 115 -9.22 3.59 6.49
N LEU A 116 -8.37 2.64 6.06
CA LEU A 116 -8.83 1.35 5.53
C LEU A 116 -9.53 0.50 6.60
N ILE A 117 -8.98 0.47 7.82
CA ILE A 117 -9.59 -0.25 8.95
C ILE A 117 -10.94 0.37 9.32
N GLU A 118 -11.03 1.70 9.37
CA GLU A 118 -12.29 2.41 9.62
C GLU A 118 -13.34 2.05 8.56
N ASN A 119 -12.96 2.09 7.29
CA ASN A 119 -13.86 1.73 6.19
C ASN A 119 -14.37 0.28 6.30
N ILE A 120 -13.51 -0.67 6.71
CA ILE A 120 -13.89 -2.07 6.94
C ILE A 120 -14.95 -2.22 8.06
N GLN A 121 -14.96 -1.30 9.02
CA GLN A 121 -15.90 -1.34 10.14
C GLN A 121 -17.27 -0.73 9.82
N ARG A 122 -17.48 -0.25 8.59
CA ARG A 122 -18.79 0.23 8.14
C ARG A 122 -19.73 -0.93 7.93
N ASP A 123 -20.97 -0.77 8.38
CA ASP A 123 -22.02 -1.81 8.31
C ASP A 123 -22.63 -1.95 6.91
N ASP A 124 -22.35 -1.01 6.01
CA ASP A 124 -22.97 -0.91 4.66
C ASP A 124 -22.08 -1.50 3.53
N LEU A 125 -20.92 -2.05 3.85
CA LEU A 125 -20.05 -2.70 2.85
C LEU A 125 -20.64 -4.01 2.36
N ASN A 126 -20.66 -4.18 1.04
CA ASN A 126 -20.96 -5.48 0.50
C ASN A 126 -19.74 -6.42 0.68
N ILE A 127 -19.99 -7.74 0.61
CA ILE A 127 -18.95 -8.74 0.93
C ILE A 127 -17.77 -8.71 -0.06
N ILE A 128 -17.99 -8.30 -1.30
CA ILE A 128 -16.94 -8.18 -2.32
C ILE A 128 -16.08 -6.93 -2.05
N GLU A 129 -16.70 -5.81 -1.69
CA GLU A 129 -15.99 -4.59 -1.27
C GLU A 129 -15.13 -4.86 -0.03
N LEU A 130 -15.68 -5.59 0.94
CA LEU A 130 -14.96 -6.03 2.13
C LEU A 130 -13.75 -6.91 1.76
N ALA A 131 -13.91 -7.82 0.79
CA ALA A 131 -12.83 -8.65 0.30
C ALA A 131 -11.71 -7.82 -0.36
N TYR A 132 -12.07 -6.79 -1.14
CA TYR A 132 -11.10 -5.85 -1.72
C TYR A 132 -10.35 -5.06 -0.64
N CYS A 133 -11.03 -4.54 0.38
CA CYS A 133 -10.39 -3.85 1.50
C CYS A 133 -9.40 -4.76 2.25
N TYR A 134 -9.77 -6.03 2.49
CA TYR A 134 -8.85 -6.99 3.09
C TYR A 134 -7.63 -7.26 2.20
N ALA A 135 -7.85 -7.47 0.89
CA ALA A 135 -6.76 -7.68 -0.06
C ALA A 135 -5.82 -6.46 -0.14
N GLN A 136 -6.37 -5.27 -0.11
CA GLN A 136 -5.61 -4.01 -0.11
C GLN A 136 -4.75 -3.90 1.14
N LEU A 137 -5.30 -4.11 2.35
CA LEU A 137 -4.53 -4.08 3.59
C LEU A 137 -3.40 -5.12 3.59
N LEU A 138 -3.66 -6.35 3.15
CA LEU A 138 -2.63 -7.39 3.08
C LEU A 138 -1.51 -7.03 2.11
N ASN A 139 -1.84 -6.44 0.96
CA ASN A 139 -0.86 -6.13 -0.09
C ASN A 139 -0.08 -4.84 0.19
N GLU A 140 -0.76 -3.77 0.62
CA GLU A 140 -0.12 -2.46 0.84
C GLU A 140 0.66 -2.42 2.14
N HIS A 141 0.13 -3.06 3.21
CA HIS A 141 0.76 -3.04 4.52
C HIS A 141 1.59 -4.30 4.83
N ASN A 142 1.67 -5.26 3.90
CA ASN A 142 2.43 -6.51 4.04
C ASN A 142 2.15 -7.26 5.36
N ILE A 143 0.92 -7.21 5.84
CA ILE A 143 0.50 -7.89 7.05
C ILE A 143 -0.01 -9.30 6.74
N THR A 144 0.06 -10.18 7.73
CA THR A 144 -0.48 -11.53 7.63
C THR A 144 -1.99 -11.55 7.84
N HIS A 145 -2.66 -12.64 7.42
CA HIS A 145 -4.09 -12.86 7.74
C HIS A 145 -4.35 -12.83 9.24
N GLU A 146 -3.39 -13.25 10.05
CA GLU A 146 -3.52 -13.24 11.50
C GLU A 146 -3.42 -11.83 12.09
N GLU A 147 -2.48 -11.03 11.63
CA GLU A 147 -2.35 -9.62 12.01
C GLU A 147 -3.59 -8.83 11.58
N LEU A 148 -4.08 -9.06 10.35
CA LEU A 148 -5.33 -8.46 9.88
C LEU A 148 -6.50 -8.86 10.78
N SER A 149 -6.61 -10.15 11.18
CA SER A 149 -7.68 -10.62 12.04
C SER A 149 -7.73 -9.89 13.39
N ARG A 150 -6.56 -9.61 13.97
CA ARG A 150 -6.45 -8.83 15.21
C ARG A 150 -6.86 -7.36 15.00
N LYS A 151 -6.43 -6.75 13.89
CA LYS A 151 -6.72 -5.33 13.58
C LYS A 151 -8.20 -5.06 13.31
N VAL A 152 -8.89 -5.99 12.62
CA VAL A 152 -10.31 -5.83 12.25
C VAL A 152 -11.27 -6.60 13.16
N PHE A 153 -10.78 -7.25 14.21
CA PHE A 153 -11.57 -8.02 15.18
C PHE A 153 -12.45 -9.11 14.53
N LYS A 154 -11.92 -9.78 13.50
CA LYS A 154 -12.58 -10.91 12.82
C LYS A 154 -11.72 -12.15 12.92
N SER A 155 -12.32 -13.34 12.80
CA SER A 155 -11.52 -14.57 12.80
C SER A 155 -10.69 -14.68 11.50
N ARG A 156 -9.50 -15.29 11.60
CA ARG A 156 -8.64 -15.58 10.45
C ARG A 156 -9.39 -16.37 9.36
N THR A 157 -10.23 -17.32 9.79
CA THR A 157 -11.04 -18.13 8.88
C THR A 157 -12.04 -17.28 8.11
N SER A 158 -12.71 -16.34 8.79
CA SER A 158 -13.64 -15.39 8.14
C SER A 158 -12.92 -14.58 7.06
N ILE A 159 -11.76 -13.99 7.38
CA ILE A 159 -10.97 -13.22 6.42
C ILE A 159 -10.58 -14.06 5.21
N THR A 160 -10.07 -15.29 5.45
CA THR A 160 -9.67 -16.18 4.37
C THR A 160 -10.83 -16.56 3.46
N ASN A 161 -12.01 -16.82 4.02
CA ASN A 161 -13.20 -17.13 3.26
C ASN A 161 -13.69 -15.93 2.44
N THR A 162 -13.69 -14.74 3.02
CA THR A 162 -14.03 -13.49 2.30
C THR A 162 -13.07 -13.26 1.13
N LEU A 163 -11.76 -13.41 1.32
CA LEU A 163 -10.77 -13.24 0.26
C LEU A 163 -10.91 -14.26 -0.89
N ARG A 164 -11.39 -15.47 -0.61
CA ARG A 164 -11.65 -16.46 -1.66
C ARG A 164 -12.72 -16.01 -2.65
N LEU A 165 -13.62 -15.13 -2.25
CA LEU A 165 -14.64 -14.58 -3.15
C LEU A 165 -14.03 -13.82 -4.33
N LEU A 166 -12.86 -13.20 -4.15
CA LEU A 166 -12.14 -12.51 -5.24
C LEU A 166 -11.56 -13.47 -6.29
N GLN A 167 -11.53 -14.78 -6.01
CA GLN A 167 -11.09 -15.80 -6.95
C GLN A 167 -12.23 -16.35 -7.83
N LEU A 168 -13.48 -16.00 -7.49
CA LEU A 168 -14.64 -16.36 -8.27
C LEU A 168 -14.69 -15.55 -9.56
N SER A 169 -15.37 -16.09 -10.58
CA SER A 169 -15.56 -15.37 -11.82
C SER A 169 -16.34 -14.06 -11.58
N SER A 170 -16.07 -13.04 -12.40
CA SER A 170 -16.73 -11.74 -12.30
C SER A 170 -18.26 -11.84 -12.39
N TYR A 171 -18.79 -12.85 -13.07
CA TYR A 171 -20.21 -13.14 -13.15
C TYR A 171 -20.78 -13.53 -11.78
N VAL A 172 -20.07 -14.36 -11.00
CA VAL A 172 -20.53 -14.78 -9.65
C VAL A 172 -20.36 -13.68 -8.61
N GLN A 173 -19.43 -12.74 -8.81
CA GLN A 173 -19.23 -11.62 -7.90
C GLN A 173 -20.31 -10.54 -7.99
N GLN A 174 -21.18 -10.59 -8.99
CA GLN A 174 -22.28 -9.64 -9.21
C GLN A 174 -23.60 -10.04 -8.52
N PHE A 175 -23.69 -11.23 -7.96
CA PHE A 175 -24.83 -11.73 -7.18
C PHE A 175 -24.50 -11.70 -5.68
#